data_72137aac1f59d95ef4d4cad9506e6c2a
#
_entry.id   72137aac1f59d95ef4d4cad9506e6c2a
#
_cell.length_a   1.000
_cell.length_b   1.000
_cell.length_c   1.000
_cell.angle_alpha   90.00
_cell.angle_beta   90.00
_cell.angle_gamma   90.00
#
_symmetry.space_group_name_H-M   'P 1'
#
loop_
_entity.id
_entity.type
_entity.pdbx_description
1 polymer ?
#
loop_
_entity_poly.entity_id
_entity_poly.type
_entity_poly.pdbx_seq_one_letter_code
_entity_poly.pdbx_strand_id
1 'polypeptide(L)'
;MSDAPTVLVVDDEPGIVDSLHKIFERESLRVLTAGSGGEALEIIRREPVSVLITDLIMPGMSGIDLLRASRSLSPETETVLMTAYGTVENAVEAMKQGAYDFVTKPLKRAQIVRVVSKALEKRSLVQENRSLRAQLAAHKRRSLIGQSLAWRRTMDIVMQAAPSQATVLLLGESGTGKELLARAIHDGSPRAKGPFIPVNCAALPETILEAELFGYEKGAFTGAAQRHDGRFLQADGGTLFLDEIGEIPTHVQVKLLRVLQEGDVERLGGRSTKVDLRMVAATNQDLRAAVREGRFREDLYYRLNVIAVPIPPLRHRREDIPLLAEHFLQIYGERNARRLAGFSRAAAEALSRHEWPGNVRELENTVERAVVLSRGSSVELDDLPPEVRSGGAGGGDDRSLTFAVGTPLGEIERRVIHATLSHVGGDKRLCAQLLGIATRTIYRRLEEERTGLPATAGQEDAGGEIDDGRAPRGEEAARTAGSGVPNWQGAAVVERS
;
A
#
# COMPACT_ATOMS: atom_id res chain seq x y z
N MET A 1 34.18 10.57 -11.70
CA MET A 1 35.51 10.22 -11.14
C MET A 1 35.30 10.04 -9.67
N SER A 2 35.45 8.84 -9.14
CA SER A 2 35.28 8.54 -7.69
C SER A 2 36.41 9.26 -6.95
N ASP A 3 36.06 10.26 -6.14
CA ASP A 3 37.02 10.95 -5.28
C ASP A 3 37.59 9.92 -4.28
N ALA A 4 38.91 9.79 -4.22
CA ALA A 4 39.58 8.90 -3.29
C ALA A 4 39.21 9.27 -1.85
N PRO A 5 38.91 8.30 -0.97
CA PRO A 5 38.52 8.60 0.39
C PRO A 5 39.65 9.36 1.11
N THR A 6 39.27 10.44 1.82
CA THR A 6 40.20 11.35 2.49
C THR A 6 40.35 10.98 3.97
N VAL A 7 41.57 10.77 4.40
CA VAL A 7 41.94 10.51 5.81
C VAL A 7 42.64 11.73 6.36
N LEU A 8 42.19 12.27 7.50
CA LEU A 8 42.86 13.37 8.21
C LEU A 8 43.61 12.79 9.43
N VAL A 9 44.89 13.00 9.46
CA VAL A 9 45.77 12.58 10.56
C VAL A 9 46.13 13.78 11.45
N VAL A 10 45.91 13.69 12.72
CA VAL A 10 46.13 14.76 13.71
C VAL A 10 46.97 14.26 14.86
N ASP A 11 48.16 14.79 15.00
CA ASP A 11 49.09 14.48 16.10
C ASP A 11 50.06 15.67 16.27
N ASP A 12 50.43 16.01 17.48
CA ASP A 12 51.40 17.08 17.74
C ASP A 12 52.85 16.61 17.56
N GLU A 13 53.06 15.30 17.35
CA GLU A 13 54.35 14.73 17.01
C GLU A 13 54.55 14.62 15.47
N PRO A 14 55.35 15.46 14.81
CA PRO A 14 55.51 15.43 13.33
C PRO A 14 55.98 14.06 12.79
N GLY A 15 56.78 13.33 13.55
CA GLY A 15 57.27 12.00 13.18
C GLY A 15 56.14 10.94 13.04
N ILE A 16 55.10 11.05 13.86
CA ILE A 16 53.92 10.16 13.81
C ILE A 16 53.08 10.54 12.58
N VAL A 17 52.84 11.83 12.37
CA VAL A 17 52.12 12.37 11.23
C VAL A 17 52.74 11.90 9.92
N ASP A 18 54.07 12.09 9.77
CA ASP A 18 54.82 11.66 8.54
C ASP A 18 54.78 10.14 8.35
N SER A 19 54.84 9.39 9.40
CA SER A 19 54.75 7.91 9.34
C SER A 19 53.38 7.44 8.87
N LEU A 20 52.31 8.00 9.40
CA LEU A 20 50.95 7.68 9.01
C LEU A 20 50.63 8.16 7.62
N HIS A 21 51.09 9.36 7.25
CA HIS A 21 51.00 9.87 5.89
C HIS A 21 51.54 8.89 4.85
N LYS A 22 52.77 8.41 5.03
CA LYS A 22 53.43 7.43 4.15
C LYS A 22 52.69 6.06 4.15
N ILE A 23 52.12 5.66 5.27
CA ILE A 23 51.34 4.42 5.34
C ILE A 23 50.09 4.50 4.50
N PHE A 24 49.29 5.57 4.62
CA PHE A 24 48.01 5.71 3.95
C PHE A 24 48.13 6.12 2.48
N GLU A 25 49.18 6.85 2.12
CA GLU A 25 49.53 7.13 0.73
C GLU A 25 49.80 5.84 -0.07
N ARG A 26 50.47 4.85 0.57
CA ARG A 26 50.69 3.54 -0.05
C ARG A 26 49.42 2.70 -0.20
N GLU A 27 48.39 3.01 0.56
CA GLU A 27 47.06 2.39 0.46
C GLU A 27 46.13 3.14 -0.50
N SER A 28 46.70 4.09 -1.31
CA SER A 28 45.98 4.91 -2.30
C SER A 28 44.87 5.78 -1.70
N LEU A 29 45.03 6.21 -0.45
CA LEU A 29 44.15 7.14 0.21
C LEU A 29 44.67 8.58 0.07
N ARG A 30 43.73 9.54 0.00
CA ARG A 30 44.11 10.96 0.09
C ARG A 30 44.34 11.28 1.56
N VAL A 31 45.52 11.78 1.89
CA VAL A 31 45.91 12.07 3.28
C VAL A 31 46.04 13.58 3.48
N LEU A 32 45.36 14.08 4.48
CA LEU A 32 45.50 15.42 5.05
C LEU A 32 46.10 15.30 6.43
N THR A 33 46.87 16.30 6.83
CA THR A 33 47.59 16.29 8.10
C THR A 33 47.35 17.59 8.84
N ALA A 34 47.30 17.51 10.19
CA ALA A 34 47.23 18.65 11.07
C ALA A 34 48.06 18.41 12.32
N GLY A 35 48.73 19.45 12.83
CA GLY A 35 49.55 19.40 14.04
C GLY A 35 48.77 19.77 15.31
N SER A 36 47.48 20.10 15.18
CA SER A 36 46.63 20.46 16.34
C SER A 36 45.14 20.24 16.03
N GLY A 37 44.32 20.13 17.08
CA GLY A 37 42.87 20.02 16.97
C GLY A 37 42.20 21.23 16.31
N GLY A 38 42.75 22.44 16.52
CA GLY A 38 42.23 23.66 15.85
C GLY A 38 42.45 23.64 14.38
N GLU A 39 43.62 23.28 13.91
CA GLU A 39 43.94 23.13 12.46
C GLU A 39 43.07 22.02 11.82
N ALA A 40 42.90 20.92 12.51
CA ALA A 40 42.02 19.81 12.05
C ALA A 40 40.59 20.28 11.82
N LEU A 41 40.01 21.10 12.71
CA LEU A 41 38.66 21.63 12.55
C LEU A 41 38.53 22.58 11.33
N GLU A 42 39.57 23.38 11.06
CA GLU A 42 39.59 24.23 9.87
C GLU A 42 39.60 23.39 8.58
N ILE A 43 40.34 22.26 8.57
CA ILE A 43 40.37 21.32 7.45
C ILE A 43 38.98 20.68 7.26
N ILE A 44 38.37 20.17 8.34
CA ILE A 44 37.04 19.53 8.29
C ILE A 44 35.94 20.49 7.78
N ARG A 45 36.06 21.80 8.06
CA ARG A 45 35.14 22.81 7.52
C ARG A 45 35.30 23.05 6.03
N ARG A 46 36.50 22.89 5.48
CA ARG A 46 36.82 23.21 4.08
C ARG A 46 36.72 22.01 3.15
N GLU A 47 37.00 20.83 3.66
CA GLU A 47 37.09 19.61 2.86
C GLU A 47 36.37 18.44 3.49
N PRO A 48 35.74 17.57 2.67
CA PRO A 48 35.07 16.37 3.16
C PRO A 48 36.08 15.33 3.65
N VAL A 49 36.15 15.12 4.95
CA VAL A 49 36.99 14.10 5.59
C VAL A 49 36.21 12.81 5.76
N SER A 50 36.79 11.66 5.35
CA SER A 50 36.16 10.34 5.48
C SER A 50 36.44 9.71 6.83
N VAL A 51 37.70 9.73 7.24
CA VAL A 51 38.15 9.21 8.53
C VAL A 51 39.09 10.24 9.17
N LEU A 52 38.83 10.57 10.43
CA LEU A 52 39.68 11.37 11.28
C LEU A 52 40.46 10.42 12.19
N ILE A 53 41.80 10.55 12.19
CA ILE A 53 42.69 9.83 13.14
C ILE A 53 43.35 10.89 13.96
N THR A 54 43.15 10.86 15.28
CA THR A 54 43.69 11.87 16.19
C THR A 54 44.31 11.28 17.41
N ASP A 55 45.42 11.87 17.89
CA ASP A 55 45.92 11.53 19.23
C ASP A 55 44.91 11.94 20.30
N LEU A 56 44.86 11.17 21.35
CA LEU A 56 44.01 11.41 22.51
C LEU A 56 44.45 12.65 23.29
N ILE A 57 45.77 12.81 23.45
CA ILE A 57 46.38 13.87 24.28
C ILE A 57 47.19 14.80 23.38
N MET A 58 46.67 15.99 23.14
CA MET A 58 47.35 17.04 22.39
C MET A 58 47.28 18.38 23.14
N PRO A 59 48.26 19.28 22.91
CA PRO A 59 48.21 20.62 23.51
C PRO A 59 46.99 21.42 23.05
N GLY A 60 46.31 22.04 24.02
CA GLY A 60 45.16 22.93 23.76
C GLY A 60 43.84 22.20 23.62
N MET A 61 43.67 21.37 22.61
CA MET A 61 42.42 20.61 22.36
C MET A 61 42.72 19.12 22.39
N SER A 62 42.03 18.39 23.26
CA SER A 62 42.17 16.92 23.31
C SER A 62 41.50 16.24 22.10
N GLY A 63 41.94 14.97 21.83
CA GLY A 63 41.31 14.16 20.77
C GLY A 63 39.83 13.88 21.01
N ILE A 64 39.40 13.85 22.28
CA ILE A 64 37.99 13.69 22.64
C ILE A 64 37.19 14.97 22.31
N ASP A 65 37.74 16.14 22.59
CA ASP A 65 37.08 17.41 22.24
C ASP A 65 37.02 17.59 20.73
N LEU A 66 38.05 17.19 19.99
CA LEU A 66 38.08 17.17 18.55
C LEU A 66 37.02 16.19 17.97
N LEU A 67 36.87 15.01 18.55
CA LEU A 67 35.84 14.04 18.21
C LEU A 67 34.43 14.67 18.32
N ARG A 68 34.12 15.32 19.46
CA ARG A 68 32.83 15.97 19.70
C ARG A 68 32.58 17.09 18.70
N ALA A 69 33.57 17.93 18.46
CA ALA A 69 33.45 19.04 17.51
C ALA A 69 33.32 18.52 16.06
N SER A 70 34.09 17.53 15.66
CA SER A 70 34.00 16.87 14.35
C SER A 70 32.62 16.29 14.10
N ARG A 71 32.02 15.57 15.06
CA ARG A 71 30.65 15.03 14.95
C ARG A 71 29.58 16.09 14.77
N SER A 72 29.75 17.26 15.38
CA SER A 72 28.81 18.39 15.22
C SER A 72 28.93 19.03 13.84
N LEU A 73 30.13 19.09 13.26
CA LEU A 73 30.39 19.71 11.95
C LEU A 73 30.18 18.74 10.79
N SER A 74 30.60 17.49 10.95
CA SER A 74 30.52 16.44 9.93
C SER A 74 30.15 15.10 10.57
N PRO A 75 28.84 14.83 10.79
CA PRO A 75 28.37 13.60 11.45
C PRO A 75 28.75 12.32 10.71
N GLU A 76 29.17 12.43 9.46
CA GLU A 76 29.54 11.30 8.59
C GLU A 76 31.04 10.95 8.69
N THR A 77 31.84 11.75 9.39
CA THR A 77 33.27 11.47 9.60
C THR A 77 33.45 10.44 10.72
N GLU A 78 34.00 9.28 10.38
CA GLU A 78 34.34 8.28 11.39
C GLU A 78 35.67 8.64 12.08
N THR A 79 35.70 8.63 13.41
CA THR A 79 36.88 9.05 14.18
C THR A 79 37.55 7.87 14.86
N VAL A 80 38.86 7.74 14.66
CA VAL A 80 39.74 6.76 15.31
C VAL A 80 40.69 7.51 16.24
N LEU A 81 40.75 7.09 17.49
CA LEU A 81 41.64 7.71 18.48
C LEU A 81 42.94 6.92 18.62
N MET A 82 44.08 7.62 18.73
CA MET A 82 45.40 7.06 19.06
C MET A 82 45.70 7.33 20.53
N THR A 83 46.28 6.37 21.26
CA THR A 83 46.61 6.54 22.66
C THR A 83 47.94 5.86 23.02
N ALA A 84 48.78 6.52 23.81
CA ALA A 84 50.01 5.97 24.34
C ALA A 84 49.77 5.04 25.52
N TYR A 85 48.69 5.29 26.28
CA TYR A 85 48.29 4.49 27.46
C TYR A 85 46.91 3.90 27.22
N GLY A 86 46.88 2.64 26.76
CA GLY A 86 45.62 1.92 26.52
C GLY A 86 44.99 1.44 27.84
N THR A 87 44.62 2.37 28.75
CA THR A 87 43.74 1.96 29.84
C THR A 87 42.34 1.69 29.29
N VAL A 88 41.72 0.62 29.80
CA VAL A 88 40.34 0.21 29.40
C VAL A 88 39.35 1.37 29.59
N GLU A 89 39.60 2.20 30.61
CA GLU A 89 38.74 3.35 30.94
C GLU A 89 38.73 4.43 29.84
N ASN A 90 39.90 4.81 29.30
CA ASN A 90 40.01 5.80 28.22
C ASN A 90 39.38 5.30 26.91
N ALA A 91 39.56 4.02 26.62
CA ALA A 91 38.95 3.37 25.47
C ALA A 91 37.40 3.36 25.56
N VAL A 92 36.88 2.99 26.75
CA VAL A 92 35.44 2.98 27.01
C VAL A 92 34.85 4.39 26.91
N GLU A 93 35.53 5.40 27.44
CA GLU A 93 35.07 6.79 27.34
C GLU A 93 35.05 7.28 25.90
N ALA A 94 36.09 7.01 25.12
CA ALA A 94 36.13 7.32 23.68
C ALA A 94 34.97 6.70 22.90
N MET A 95 34.69 5.42 23.16
CA MET A 95 33.55 4.72 22.50
C MET A 95 32.20 5.28 22.92
N LYS A 96 32.01 5.65 24.20
CA LYS A 96 30.77 6.32 24.66
C LYS A 96 30.57 7.68 24.02
N GLN A 97 31.64 8.41 23.73
CA GLN A 97 31.60 9.69 23.02
C GLN A 97 31.40 9.53 21.51
N GLY A 98 31.43 8.28 21.01
CA GLY A 98 31.09 7.93 19.63
C GLY A 98 32.28 7.85 18.70
N ALA A 99 33.48 7.57 19.22
CA ALA A 99 34.58 7.13 18.37
C ALA A 99 34.24 5.83 17.67
N TYR A 100 34.77 5.66 16.46
CA TYR A 100 34.63 4.41 15.71
C TYR A 100 35.46 3.28 16.35
N ASP A 101 36.71 3.59 16.65
CA ASP A 101 37.64 2.65 17.31
C ASP A 101 38.83 3.44 17.92
N PHE A 102 39.71 2.74 18.59
CA PHE A 102 40.97 3.28 19.11
C PHE A 102 42.15 2.39 18.74
N VAL A 103 43.35 2.96 18.68
CA VAL A 103 44.59 2.25 18.38
C VAL A 103 45.67 2.67 19.38
N THR A 104 46.40 1.70 19.94
CA THR A 104 47.47 1.97 20.92
C THR A 104 48.81 2.23 20.23
N LYS A 105 49.53 3.25 20.68
CA LYS A 105 50.93 3.49 20.32
C LYS A 105 51.84 2.44 21.05
N PRO A 106 52.87 1.84 20.41
CA PRO A 106 53.37 2.15 19.06
C PRO A 106 52.47 1.56 17.96
N LEU A 107 52.21 2.36 16.94
CA LEU A 107 51.31 2.04 15.85
C LEU A 107 51.85 0.94 14.94
N LYS A 108 51.16 -0.19 14.85
CA LYS A 108 51.49 -1.25 13.90
C LYS A 108 50.74 -1.02 12.62
N ARG A 109 51.47 -0.93 11.45
CA ARG A 109 50.86 -0.68 10.14
C ARG A 109 49.65 -1.57 9.87
N ALA A 110 49.75 -2.88 10.08
CA ALA A 110 48.64 -3.80 9.82
C ALA A 110 47.38 -3.50 10.64
N GLN A 111 47.56 -3.03 11.89
CA GLN A 111 46.43 -2.70 12.77
C GLN A 111 45.73 -1.41 12.34
N ILE A 112 46.50 -0.32 12.13
CA ILE A 112 45.92 0.97 11.76
C ILE A 112 45.23 0.93 10.37
N VAL A 113 45.86 0.28 9.39
CA VAL A 113 45.25 0.09 8.05
C VAL A 113 43.96 -0.69 8.16
N ARG A 114 43.91 -1.77 8.94
CA ARG A 114 42.71 -2.57 9.16
C ARG A 114 41.57 -1.76 9.79
N VAL A 115 41.86 -0.93 10.81
CA VAL A 115 40.86 -0.10 11.49
C VAL A 115 40.30 0.97 10.51
N VAL A 116 41.20 1.64 9.81
CA VAL A 116 40.80 2.68 8.84
C VAL A 116 39.99 2.09 7.67
N SER A 117 40.40 0.93 7.13
CA SER A 117 39.65 0.25 6.06
C SER A 117 38.24 -0.10 6.49
N LYS A 118 38.05 -0.63 7.72
CA LYS A 118 36.74 -0.94 8.28
C LYS A 118 35.89 0.33 8.53
N ALA A 119 36.50 1.44 8.96
CA ALA A 119 35.83 2.70 9.15
C ALA A 119 35.31 3.25 7.80
N LEU A 120 36.14 3.16 6.75
CA LEU A 120 35.76 3.54 5.38
C LEU A 120 34.64 2.65 4.83
N GLU A 121 34.71 1.33 5.03
CA GLU A 121 33.66 0.38 4.63
C GLU A 121 32.31 0.72 5.30
N LYS A 122 32.31 0.92 6.62
CA LYS A 122 31.10 1.33 7.34
C LYS A 122 30.50 2.61 6.78
N ARG A 123 31.33 3.63 6.56
CA ARG A 123 30.88 4.91 5.97
C ARG A 123 30.28 4.72 4.59
N SER A 124 30.94 3.94 3.72
CA SER A 124 30.44 3.62 2.38
C SER A 124 29.07 2.96 2.43
N LEU A 125 28.90 1.94 3.28
CA LEU A 125 27.64 1.25 3.46
C LEU A 125 26.52 2.17 3.99
N VAL A 126 26.83 3.08 4.91
CA VAL A 126 25.86 4.06 5.43
C VAL A 126 25.45 5.06 4.34
N GLN A 127 26.40 5.56 3.54
CA GLN A 127 26.12 6.46 2.43
C GLN A 127 25.31 5.76 1.32
N GLU A 128 25.66 4.53 0.96
CA GLU A 128 24.91 3.74 -0.03
C GLU A 128 23.47 3.47 0.46
N ASN A 129 23.30 3.07 1.70
CA ASN A 129 21.97 2.86 2.29
C ASN A 129 21.14 4.15 2.29
N ARG A 130 21.76 5.30 2.59
CA ARG A 130 21.11 6.61 2.53
C ARG A 130 20.73 7.00 1.10
N SER A 131 21.63 6.78 0.15
CA SER A 131 21.39 7.02 -1.28
C SER A 131 20.28 6.12 -1.81
N LEU A 132 20.32 4.81 -1.51
CA LEU A 132 19.28 3.87 -1.89
C LEU A 132 17.92 4.23 -1.26
N ARG A 133 17.90 4.64 0.01
CA ARG A 133 16.69 5.15 0.66
C ARG A 133 16.18 6.42 0.02
N ALA A 134 17.04 7.35 -0.36
CA ALA A 134 16.67 8.57 -1.06
C ALA A 134 16.13 8.28 -2.48
N GLN A 135 16.75 7.36 -3.20
CA GLN A 135 16.26 6.89 -4.50
C GLN A 135 14.90 6.17 -4.37
N LEU A 136 14.74 5.30 -3.37
CA LEU A 136 13.47 4.67 -3.06
C LEU A 136 12.41 5.69 -2.65
N ALA A 137 12.77 6.74 -1.91
CA ALA A 137 11.86 7.82 -1.54
C ALA A 137 11.48 8.70 -2.74
N ALA A 138 12.42 8.97 -3.65
CA ALA A 138 12.14 9.68 -4.90
C ALA A 138 11.24 8.86 -5.82
N HIS A 139 11.45 7.54 -5.95
CA HIS A 139 10.56 6.63 -6.66
C HIS A 139 9.22 6.42 -5.94
N LYS A 140 9.18 6.55 -4.60
CA LYS A 140 7.98 6.46 -3.76
C LYS A 140 7.20 7.77 -3.63
N ARG A 141 7.69 8.89 -4.13
CA ARG A 141 6.86 10.09 -4.33
C ARG A 141 5.89 9.83 -5.49
N ARG A 142 5.00 8.87 -5.33
CA ARG A 142 3.73 8.84 -6.06
C ARG A 142 3.02 10.11 -5.64
N SER A 143 3.09 11.13 -6.49
CA SER A 143 2.47 12.42 -6.24
C SER A 143 0.98 12.21 -6.01
N LEU A 144 0.41 12.83 -5.01
CA LEU A 144 -1.04 12.91 -4.83
C LEU A 144 -1.60 13.81 -5.93
N ILE A 145 -2.02 13.19 -7.03
CA ILE A 145 -2.48 13.88 -8.24
C ILE A 145 -3.99 13.97 -8.22
N GLY A 146 -4.50 15.17 -8.44
CA GLY A 146 -5.91 15.46 -8.58
C GLY A 146 -6.20 16.94 -8.42
N GLN A 147 -7.18 17.43 -9.18
CA GLN A 147 -7.64 18.83 -9.19
C GLN A 147 -9.15 18.95 -8.97
N SER A 148 -9.87 17.83 -9.05
CA SER A 148 -11.32 17.79 -8.89
C SER A 148 -11.73 18.33 -7.51
N LEU A 149 -12.91 18.92 -7.45
CA LEU A 149 -13.45 19.45 -6.19
C LEU A 149 -13.60 18.36 -5.12
N ALA A 150 -14.00 17.16 -5.53
CA ALA A 150 -14.15 16.02 -4.64
C ALA A 150 -12.79 15.61 -4.03
N TRP A 151 -11.74 15.56 -4.84
CA TRP A 151 -10.38 15.27 -4.37
C TRP A 151 -9.82 16.35 -3.45
N ARG A 152 -10.02 17.64 -3.80
CA ARG A 152 -9.58 18.77 -2.94
C ARG A 152 -10.18 18.70 -1.55
N ARG A 153 -11.49 18.44 -1.43
CA ARG A 153 -12.16 18.25 -0.13
C ARG A 153 -11.53 17.11 0.70
N THR A 154 -11.21 16.00 0.06
CA THR A 154 -10.50 14.89 0.73
C THR A 154 -9.13 15.36 1.21
N MET A 155 -8.37 16.08 0.37
CA MET A 155 -7.06 16.60 0.72
C MET A 155 -7.11 17.64 1.85
N ASP A 156 -8.12 18.49 1.89
CA ASP A 156 -8.32 19.46 2.98
C ASP A 156 -8.46 18.74 4.33
N ILE A 157 -9.27 17.68 4.39
CA ILE A 157 -9.42 16.86 5.61
C ILE A 157 -8.07 16.20 5.97
N VAL A 158 -7.36 15.63 4.99
CA VAL A 158 -6.05 15.00 5.19
C VAL A 158 -5.04 16.00 5.77
N MET A 159 -4.95 17.20 5.19
CA MET A 159 -4.02 18.23 5.65
C MET A 159 -4.36 18.76 7.04
N GLN A 160 -5.65 18.88 7.40
CA GLN A 160 -6.07 19.24 8.74
C GLN A 160 -5.82 18.12 9.76
N ALA A 161 -6.00 16.85 9.36
CA ALA A 161 -5.78 15.72 10.23
C ALA A 161 -4.29 15.41 10.46
N ALA A 162 -3.43 15.70 9.48
CA ALA A 162 -2.01 15.32 9.50
C ALA A 162 -1.26 15.78 10.76
N PRO A 163 -1.33 17.03 11.23
CA PRO A 163 -0.60 17.47 12.43
C PRO A 163 -1.17 16.94 13.75
N SER A 164 -2.36 16.31 13.75
CA SER A 164 -2.99 15.76 14.96
C SER A 164 -2.43 14.38 15.32
N GLN A 165 -2.67 13.94 16.57
CA GLN A 165 -2.40 12.56 17.01
C GLN A 165 -3.64 11.64 16.89
N ALA A 166 -4.76 12.19 16.42
CA ALA A 166 -6.01 11.44 16.32
C ALA A 166 -5.90 10.28 15.33
N THR A 167 -6.63 9.21 15.62
CA THR A 167 -6.81 8.09 14.69
C THR A 167 -7.56 8.57 13.45
N VAL A 168 -7.08 8.18 12.27
CA VAL A 168 -7.70 8.51 10.99
C VAL A 168 -8.20 7.23 10.31
N LEU A 169 -9.46 7.26 9.88
CA LEU A 169 -10.09 6.16 9.13
C LEU A 169 -10.32 6.59 7.67
N LEU A 170 -9.59 5.97 6.75
CA LEU A 170 -9.69 6.19 5.31
C LEU A 170 -10.78 5.27 4.74
N LEU A 171 -11.82 5.85 4.18
CA LEU A 171 -12.97 5.13 3.61
C LEU A 171 -12.95 5.27 2.09
N GLY A 172 -12.82 4.16 1.36
CA GLY A 172 -12.81 4.23 -0.10
C GLY A 172 -12.61 2.88 -0.75
N GLU A 173 -13.06 2.78 -2.00
CA GLU A 173 -12.93 1.57 -2.81
C GLU A 173 -11.48 1.13 -2.99
N SER A 174 -11.29 -0.14 -3.37
CA SER A 174 -9.96 -0.65 -3.70
C SER A 174 -9.35 0.15 -4.87
N GLY A 175 -8.05 0.41 -4.80
CA GLY A 175 -7.33 1.14 -5.86
C GLY A 175 -7.52 2.66 -5.88
N THR A 176 -8.20 3.27 -4.89
CA THR A 176 -8.41 4.74 -4.82
C THR A 176 -7.19 5.52 -4.33
N GLY A 177 -6.17 4.84 -3.76
CA GLY A 177 -4.94 5.45 -3.24
C GLY A 177 -4.90 5.62 -1.72
N LYS A 178 -5.62 4.80 -0.95
CA LYS A 178 -5.66 4.84 0.53
C LYS A 178 -4.27 4.86 1.18
N GLU A 179 -3.35 4.00 0.72
CA GLU A 179 -1.97 3.95 1.24
C GLU A 179 -1.19 5.24 1.01
N LEU A 180 -1.39 5.89 -0.16
CA LEU A 180 -0.73 7.17 -0.46
C LEU A 180 -1.20 8.29 0.48
N LEU A 181 -2.50 8.32 0.79
CA LEU A 181 -3.07 9.28 1.74
C LEU A 181 -2.60 8.98 3.17
N ALA A 182 -2.51 7.71 3.57
CA ALA A 182 -1.96 7.34 4.88
C ALA A 182 -0.51 7.81 5.03
N ARG A 183 0.30 7.67 3.97
CA ARG A 183 1.67 8.16 3.94
C ARG A 183 1.73 9.70 4.00
N ALA A 184 0.87 10.40 3.27
CA ALA A 184 0.80 11.85 3.32
C ALA A 184 0.41 12.36 4.74
N ILE A 185 -0.50 11.65 5.43
CA ILE A 185 -0.85 11.93 6.82
C ILE A 185 0.37 11.76 7.75
N HIS A 186 1.15 10.70 7.54
CA HIS A 186 2.39 10.48 8.30
C HIS A 186 3.43 11.56 8.03
N ASP A 187 3.70 11.85 6.74
CA ASP A 187 4.70 12.84 6.32
C ASP A 187 4.37 14.26 6.79
N GLY A 188 3.07 14.60 6.90
CA GLY A 188 2.59 15.87 7.44
C GLY A 188 2.43 15.90 8.96
N SER A 189 2.83 14.85 9.69
CA SER A 189 2.66 14.72 11.14
C SER A 189 3.93 15.06 11.92
N PRO A 190 3.82 15.34 13.25
CA PRO A 190 4.99 15.47 14.12
C PRO A 190 5.87 14.21 14.14
N ARG A 191 5.33 13.06 13.71
CA ARG A 191 6.02 11.74 13.66
C ARG A 191 6.63 11.42 12.29
N ALA A 192 6.74 12.39 11.37
CA ALA A 192 7.26 12.20 10.01
C ALA A 192 8.69 11.62 9.95
N LYS A 193 9.48 11.79 11.02
CA LYS A 193 10.84 11.22 11.15
C LYS A 193 10.84 9.80 11.73
N GLY A 194 9.73 9.37 12.30
CA GLY A 194 9.54 8.04 12.87
C GLY A 194 9.26 6.97 11.80
N PRO A 195 9.12 5.72 12.20
CA PRO A 195 8.78 4.64 11.26
C PRO A 195 7.33 4.77 10.76
N PHE A 196 7.13 4.48 9.46
CA PHE A 196 5.80 4.24 8.87
C PHE A 196 5.68 2.77 8.53
N ILE A 197 4.85 2.05 9.27
CA ILE A 197 4.70 0.60 9.15
C ILE A 197 3.33 0.28 8.52
N PRO A 198 3.29 -0.07 7.22
CA PRO A 198 2.06 -0.51 6.57
C PRO A 198 1.84 -2.01 6.79
N VAL A 199 0.59 -2.39 7.06
CA VAL A 199 0.13 -3.77 7.18
C VAL A 199 -1.17 -3.92 6.41
N ASN A 200 -1.23 -4.86 5.48
CA ASN A 200 -2.46 -5.24 4.81
C ASN A 200 -3.07 -6.44 5.55
N CYS A 201 -4.20 -6.23 6.21
CA CYS A 201 -4.86 -7.24 7.04
C CYS A 201 -5.48 -8.38 6.22
N ALA A 202 -5.88 -8.11 4.98
CA ALA A 202 -6.46 -9.11 4.09
C ALA A 202 -5.41 -10.02 3.42
N ALA A 203 -4.14 -9.61 3.39
CA ALA A 203 -3.07 -10.35 2.71
C ALA A 203 -2.52 -11.53 3.55
N LEU A 204 -2.84 -11.60 4.84
CA LEU A 204 -2.28 -12.57 5.77
C LEU A 204 -3.38 -13.52 6.29
N PRO A 205 -3.12 -14.83 6.39
CA PRO A 205 -3.99 -15.75 7.10
C PRO A 205 -4.21 -15.28 8.56
N GLU A 206 -5.41 -15.51 9.10
CA GLU A 206 -5.80 -15.04 10.44
C GLU A 206 -4.79 -15.38 11.55
N THR A 207 -4.26 -16.61 11.54
CA THR A 207 -3.29 -17.09 12.53
C THR A 207 -1.94 -16.38 12.42
N ILE A 208 -1.55 -15.97 11.22
CA ILE A 208 -0.29 -15.24 10.97
C ILE A 208 -0.49 -13.75 11.26
N LEU A 209 -1.66 -13.20 10.95
CA LEU A 209 -1.98 -11.79 11.17
C LEU A 209 -1.79 -11.38 12.64
N GLU A 210 -2.26 -12.19 13.58
CA GLU A 210 -2.10 -11.93 15.01
C GLU A 210 -0.62 -11.92 15.41
N ALA A 211 0.14 -12.92 14.97
CA ALA A 211 1.58 -13.05 15.26
C ALA A 211 2.40 -11.90 14.64
N GLU A 212 2.04 -11.46 13.42
CA GLU A 212 2.69 -10.32 12.75
C GLU A 212 2.37 -9.00 13.45
N LEU A 213 1.10 -8.77 13.84
CA LEU A 213 0.70 -7.52 14.48
C LEU A 213 1.32 -7.36 15.87
N PHE A 214 1.14 -8.36 16.74
CA PHE A 214 1.49 -8.27 18.16
C PHE A 214 2.86 -8.84 18.51
N GLY A 215 3.40 -9.72 17.63
CA GLY A 215 4.64 -10.44 17.91
C GLY A 215 4.44 -11.65 18.83
N TYR A 216 5.50 -12.42 19.04
CA TYR A 216 5.50 -13.62 19.87
C TYR A 216 6.81 -13.86 20.56
N GLU A 217 6.76 -14.52 21.70
CA GLU A 217 7.93 -15.02 22.42
C GLU A 217 8.33 -16.41 21.91
N LYS A 218 9.58 -16.77 22.15
CA LYS A 218 10.08 -18.12 21.82
C LYS A 218 9.22 -19.19 22.50
N GLY A 219 8.69 -20.14 21.70
CA GLY A 219 7.85 -21.24 22.20
C GLY A 219 6.37 -20.91 22.32
N ALA A 220 5.90 -19.75 21.88
CA ALA A 220 4.47 -19.36 21.93
C ALA A 220 3.56 -20.30 21.12
N PHE A 221 4.08 -20.89 20.05
CA PHE A 221 3.39 -21.91 19.22
C PHE A 221 4.41 -22.82 18.52
N THR A 222 3.92 -23.91 17.93
CA THR A 222 4.76 -24.86 17.17
C THR A 222 5.38 -24.15 15.96
N GLY A 223 6.70 -23.91 16.00
CA GLY A 223 7.45 -23.15 14.99
C GLY A 223 8.03 -21.82 15.48
N ALA A 224 7.67 -21.33 16.67
CA ALA A 224 8.26 -20.13 17.29
C ALA A 224 9.67 -20.40 17.83
N ALA A 225 10.65 -20.57 16.94
CA ALA A 225 12.04 -20.87 17.29
C ALA A 225 12.77 -19.68 17.93
N GLN A 226 12.38 -18.45 17.59
CA GLN A 226 12.94 -17.19 18.07
C GLN A 226 11.84 -16.22 18.44
N ARG A 227 12.15 -15.23 19.28
CA ARG A 227 11.26 -14.10 19.54
C ARG A 227 11.10 -13.26 18.30
N HIS A 228 9.89 -12.78 18.04
CA HIS A 228 9.55 -11.85 16.97
C HIS A 228 8.88 -10.60 17.54
N ASP A 229 9.40 -9.43 17.19
CA ASP A 229 8.79 -8.16 17.56
C ASP A 229 7.71 -7.79 16.51
N GLY A 230 6.45 -7.69 16.94
CA GLY A 230 5.31 -7.40 16.09
C GLY A 230 5.33 -6.00 15.49
N ARG A 231 4.42 -5.75 14.53
CA ARG A 231 4.31 -4.47 13.80
C ARG A 231 4.01 -3.29 14.71
N PHE A 232 3.27 -3.51 15.81
CA PHE A 232 3.03 -2.47 16.81
C PHE A 232 4.33 -1.96 17.43
N LEU A 233 5.23 -2.84 17.81
CA LEU A 233 6.53 -2.47 18.37
C LEU A 233 7.47 -1.84 17.35
N GLN A 234 7.42 -2.32 16.09
CA GLN A 234 8.16 -1.72 15.00
C GLN A 234 7.68 -0.30 14.66
N ALA A 235 6.42 0.02 14.97
CA ALA A 235 5.82 1.34 14.73
C ALA A 235 5.99 2.31 15.92
N ASP A 236 6.66 1.90 17.00
CA ASP A 236 6.85 2.75 18.16
C ASP A 236 7.57 4.06 17.81
N GLY A 237 7.08 5.18 18.33
CA GLY A 237 7.52 6.53 17.95
C GLY A 237 7.08 7.00 16.57
N GLY A 238 6.33 6.19 15.81
CA GLY A 238 5.93 6.44 14.43
C GLY A 238 4.44 6.32 14.16
N THR A 239 4.10 5.74 13.00
CA THR A 239 2.73 5.54 12.53
C THR A 239 2.54 4.09 12.06
N LEU A 240 1.51 3.43 12.57
CA LEU A 240 1.02 2.16 12.05
C LEU A 240 -0.14 2.41 11.09
N PHE A 241 -0.03 1.88 9.87
CA PHE A 241 -1.10 1.91 8.88
C PHE A 241 -1.68 0.52 8.69
N LEU A 242 -2.97 0.35 9.02
CA LEU A 242 -3.72 -0.89 8.83
C LEU A 242 -4.64 -0.77 7.63
N ASP A 243 -4.30 -1.44 6.52
CA ASP A 243 -5.16 -1.49 5.33
C ASP A 243 -6.12 -2.68 5.43
N GLU A 244 -7.33 -2.50 4.90
CA GLU A 244 -8.44 -3.46 4.93
C GLU A 244 -8.78 -3.91 6.36
N ILE A 245 -8.94 -2.93 7.28
CA ILE A 245 -9.23 -3.16 8.70
C ILE A 245 -10.54 -3.93 8.93
N GLY A 246 -11.47 -3.91 7.96
CA GLY A 246 -12.72 -4.66 8.02
C GLY A 246 -12.56 -6.18 7.98
N GLU A 247 -11.39 -6.68 7.56
CA GLU A 247 -11.10 -8.10 7.40
C GLU A 247 -10.51 -8.76 8.65
N ILE A 248 -10.24 -7.98 9.72
CA ILE A 248 -9.62 -8.55 10.93
C ILE A 248 -10.58 -9.42 11.72
N PRO A 249 -10.15 -10.60 12.20
CA PRO A 249 -10.97 -11.50 13.02
C PRO A 249 -11.35 -10.89 14.36
N THR A 250 -12.47 -11.30 14.93
CA THR A 250 -13.01 -10.74 16.19
C THR A 250 -12.02 -10.81 17.36
N HIS A 251 -11.24 -11.88 17.48
CA HIS A 251 -10.24 -12.01 18.55
C HIS A 251 -9.09 -10.99 18.41
N VAL A 252 -8.70 -10.67 17.18
CA VAL A 252 -7.70 -9.62 16.88
C VAL A 252 -8.28 -8.23 17.17
N GLN A 253 -9.59 -8.01 16.89
CA GLN A 253 -10.28 -6.75 17.20
C GLN A 253 -10.22 -6.43 18.71
N VAL A 254 -10.36 -7.43 19.58
CA VAL A 254 -10.26 -7.25 21.04
C VAL A 254 -8.88 -6.76 21.46
N LYS A 255 -7.82 -7.39 20.93
CA LYS A 255 -6.44 -6.99 21.22
C LYS A 255 -6.12 -5.60 20.66
N LEU A 256 -6.58 -5.31 19.45
CA LEU A 256 -6.42 -3.99 18.81
C LEU A 256 -7.08 -2.89 19.65
N LEU A 257 -8.27 -3.14 20.19
CA LEU A 257 -8.97 -2.19 21.05
C LEU A 257 -8.14 -1.84 22.30
N ARG A 258 -7.53 -2.84 22.97
CA ARG A 258 -6.65 -2.61 24.12
C ARG A 258 -5.47 -1.71 23.76
N VAL A 259 -4.80 -1.97 22.62
CA VAL A 259 -3.69 -1.12 22.16
C VAL A 259 -4.15 0.31 21.93
N LEU A 260 -5.33 0.52 21.32
CA LEU A 260 -5.88 1.86 21.08
C LEU A 260 -6.31 2.62 22.33
N GLN A 261 -6.67 1.89 23.40
CA GLN A 261 -7.12 2.48 24.68
C GLN A 261 -5.99 2.72 25.66
N GLU A 262 -5.10 1.74 25.82
CA GLU A 262 -4.11 1.68 26.89
C GLU A 262 -2.68 1.90 26.37
N GLY A 263 -2.44 1.75 25.06
CA GLY A 263 -1.09 1.75 24.48
C GLY A 263 -0.30 0.49 24.80
N ASP A 264 -0.97 -0.57 25.28
CA ASP A 264 -0.34 -1.81 25.71
C ASP A 264 -0.43 -2.89 24.64
N VAL A 265 0.72 -3.39 24.19
CA VAL A 265 0.85 -4.50 23.24
C VAL A 265 1.27 -5.77 23.98
N GLU A 266 0.41 -6.77 23.99
CA GLU A 266 0.67 -8.08 24.57
C GLU A 266 1.13 -9.06 23.48
N ARG A 267 2.40 -9.50 23.55
CA ARG A 267 2.93 -10.54 22.66
C ARG A 267 2.28 -11.89 22.97
N LEU A 268 2.17 -12.73 21.95
CA LEU A 268 1.74 -14.11 22.12
C LEU A 268 2.70 -14.86 23.06
N GLY A 269 2.20 -15.36 24.18
CA GLY A 269 3.01 -16.03 25.20
C GLY A 269 3.97 -15.12 26.00
N GLY A 270 3.80 -13.79 25.93
CA GLY A 270 4.70 -12.82 26.53
C GLY A 270 4.06 -11.81 27.47
N ARG A 271 4.83 -10.83 27.87
CA ARG A 271 4.39 -9.69 28.69
C ARG A 271 3.92 -8.54 27.83
N SER A 272 3.03 -7.72 28.39
CA SER A 272 2.62 -6.46 27.81
C SER A 272 3.79 -5.44 27.77
N THR A 273 3.85 -4.68 26.68
CA THR A 273 4.84 -3.63 26.46
C THR A 273 4.11 -2.37 25.99
N LYS A 274 4.42 -1.23 26.58
CA LYS A 274 3.84 0.06 26.16
C LYS A 274 4.46 0.53 24.84
N VAL A 275 3.60 1.06 23.97
CA VAL A 275 3.98 1.67 22.71
C VAL A 275 3.33 3.04 22.58
N ASP A 276 4.04 3.97 21.97
CA ASP A 276 3.53 5.30 21.61
C ASP A 276 3.52 5.45 20.09
N LEU A 277 2.39 5.16 19.47
CA LEU A 277 2.23 5.24 18.01
C LEU A 277 0.97 5.98 17.60
N ARG A 278 0.96 6.48 16.37
CA ARG A 278 -0.22 6.99 15.70
C ARG A 278 -0.86 5.90 14.85
N MET A 279 -2.19 5.79 14.89
CA MET A 279 -2.94 4.83 14.07
C MET A 279 -3.57 5.54 12.86
N VAL A 280 -3.39 4.94 11.68
CA VAL A 280 -4.17 5.23 10.47
C VAL A 280 -4.75 3.90 9.99
N ALA A 281 -6.07 3.83 9.81
CA ALA A 281 -6.75 2.63 9.32
C ALA A 281 -7.43 2.91 7.98
N ALA A 282 -7.58 1.90 7.14
CA ALA A 282 -8.27 2.01 5.86
C ALA A 282 -9.17 0.80 5.60
N THR A 283 -10.28 1.02 4.90
CA THR A 283 -11.17 -0.05 4.47
C THR A 283 -11.96 0.34 3.22
N ASN A 284 -12.37 -0.66 2.46
CA ASN A 284 -13.34 -0.54 1.37
C ASN A 284 -14.75 -0.99 1.79
N GLN A 285 -14.92 -1.55 3.00
CA GLN A 285 -16.19 -2.07 3.53
C GLN A 285 -16.97 -1.00 4.29
N ASP A 286 -18.29 -1.17 4.33
CA ASP A 286 -19.17 -0.44 5.26
C ASP A 286 -19.05 -1.05 6.67
N LEU A 287 -18.16 -0.48 7.50
CA LEU A 287 -17.97 -0.94 8.87
C LEU A 287 -19.23 -0.81 9.72
N ARG A 288 -20.14 0.14 9.41
CA ARG A 288 -21.42 0.25 10.13
C ARG A 288 -22.34 -0.92 9.84
N ALA A 289 -22.36 -1.38 8.60
CA ALA A 289 -23.06 -2.61 8.23
C ALA A 289 -22.43 -3.82 8.92
N ALA A 290 -21.09 -3.93 8.90
CA ALA A 290 -20.35 -5.00 9.59
C ALA A 290 -20.62 -5.04 11.11
N VAL A 291 -20.79 -3.88 11.76
CA VAL A 291 -21.18 -3.78 13.17
C VAL A 291 -22.60 -4.34 13.38
N ARG A 292 -23.59 -3.93 12.55
CA ARG A 292 -24.96 -4.46 12.64
C ARG A 292 -25.04 -5.97 12.44
N GLU A 293 -24.17 -6.52 11.63
CA GLU A 293 -24.07 -7.96 11.36
C GLU A 293 -23.22 -8.73 12.38
N GLY A 294 -22.66 -8.06 13.39
CA GLY A 294 -21.84 -8.67 14.43
C GLY A 294 -20.43 -9.11 13.97
N ARG A 295 -20.01 -8.77 12.74
CA ARG A 295 -18.68 -9.08 12.20
C ARG A 295 -17.61 -8.10 12.68
N PHE A 296 -18.00 -6.88 13.06
CA PHE A 296 -17.09 -5.88 13.59
C PHE A 296 -17.62 -5.33 14.92
N ARG A 297 -16.73 -5.12 15.88
CA ARG A 297 -17.12 -4.63 17.21
C ARG A 297 -17.43 -3.14 17.16
N GLU A 298 -18.50 -2.74 17.81
CA GLU A 298 -18.96 -1.35 17.88
C GLU A 298 -17.98 -0.45 18.64
N ASP A 299 -17.41 -0.93 19.74
CA ASP A 299 -16.42 -0.20 20.54
C ASP A 299 -15.14 0.12 19.76
N LEU A 300 -14.65 -0.84 18.97
CA LEU A 300 -13.49 -0.65 18.09
C LEU A 300 -13.82 0.34 16.95
N TYR A 301 -15.03 0.24 16.36
CA TYR A 301 -15.45 1.16 15.31
C TYR A 301 -15.38 2.63 15.79
N TYR A 302 -15.96 2.95 16.97
CA TYR A 302 -15.89 4.31 17.49
C TYR A 302 -14.46 4.77 17.82
N ARG A 303 -13.60 3.86 18.25
CA ARG A 303 -12.19 4.20 18.55
C ARG A 303 -11.35 4.44 17.29
N LEU A 304 -11.67 3.77 16.18
CA LEU A 304 -11.04 3.99 14.88
C LEU A 304 -11.61 5.20 14.14
N ASN A 305 -12.91 5.44 14.25
CA ASN A 305 -13.61 6.47 13.49
C ASN A 305 -13.62 7.84 14.21
N VAL A 306 -12.42 8.32 14.59
CA VAL A 306 -12.27 9.68 15.19
C VAL A 306 -12.28 10.73 14.10
N ILE A 307 -11.49 10.53 13.04
CA ILE A 307 -11.49 11.37 11.84
C ILE A 307 -11.73 10.46 10.64
N ALA A 308 -12.94 10.54 10.05
CA ALA A 308 -13.25 9.83 8.82
C ALA A 308 -12.87 10.65 7.59
N VAL A 309 -12.13 10.05 6.67
CA VAL A 309 -11.72 10.64 5.40
C VAL A 309 -12.33 9.84 4.25
N PRO A 310 -13.43 10.30 3.66
CA PRO A 310 -14.00 9.65 2.49
C PRO A 310 -13.14 9.95 1.26
N ILE A 311 -12.79 8.89 0.51
CA ILE A 311 -11.99 8.99 -0.71
C ILE A 311 -12.91 8.72 -1.89
N PRO A 312 -13.11 9.70 -2.79
CA PRO A 312 -14.00 9.52 -3.93
C PRO A 312 -13.44 8.49 -4.92
N PRO A 313 -14.28 7.57 -5.43
CA PRO A 313 -13.89 6.69 -6.52
C PRO A 313 -13.60 7.49 -7.79
N LEU A 314 -12.81 6.93 -8.71
CA LEU A 314 -12.31 7.66 -9.88
C LEU A 314 -13.44 8.17 -10.80
N ARG A 315 -14.54 7.42 -10.90
CA ARG A 315 -15.76 7.84 -11.64
C ARG A 315 -16.42 9.12 -11.11
N HIS A 316 -16.17 9.49 -9.84
CA HIS A 316 -16.67 10.74 -9.26
C HIS A 316 -15.64 11.88 -9.30
N ARG A 317 -14.47 11.63 -9.91
CA ARG A 317 -13.41 12.63 -10.15
C ARG A 317 -12.82 12.49 -11.55
N ARG A 318 -13.67 12.41 -12.55
CA ARG A 318 -13.30 12.19 -13.97
C ARG A 318 -12.33 13.23 -14.50
N GLU A 319 -12.39 14.46 -13.97
CA GLU A 319 -11.46 15.55 -14.30
C GLU A 319 -9.99 15.21 -13.97
N ASP A 320 -9.76 14.27 -13.05
CA ASP A 320 -8.43 13.84 -12.65
C ASP A 320 -7.86 12.73 -13.55
N ILE A 321 -8.70 12.06 -14.36
CA ILE A 321 -8.28 10.94 -15.21
C ILE A 321 -7.18 11.34 -16.20
N PRO A 322 -7.30 12.43 -16.96
CA PRO A 322 -6.25 12.84 -17.91
C PRO A 322 -4.91 13.10 -17.20
N LEU A 323 -4.94 13.78 -16.06
CA LEU A 323 -3.74 14.10 -15.28
C LEU A 323 -3.04 12.84 -14.76
N LEU A 324 -3.83 11.87 -14.25
CA LEU A 324 -3.32 10.59 -13.78
C LEU A 324 -2.74 9.77 -14.94
N ALA A 325 -3.46 9.73 -16.07
CA ALA A 325 -3.02 8.99 -17.25
C ALA A 325 -1.70 9.55 -17.81
N GLU A 326 -1.56 10.87 -17.92
CA GLU A 326 -0.30 11.52 -18.35
C GLU A 326 0.84 11.23 -17.39
N HIS A 327 0.59 11.29 -16.08
CA HIS A 327 1.59 10.95 -15.07
C HIS A 327 2.09 9.51 -15.21
N PHE A 328 1.18 8.55 -15.38
CA PHE A 328 1.56 7.15 -15.58
C PHE A 328 2.26 6.94 -16.92
N LEU A 329 1.85 7.64 -17.97
CA LEU A 329 2.51 7.59 -19.27
C LEU A 329 3.99 8.02 -19.15
N GLN A 330 4.28 9.08 -18.42
CA GLN A 330 5.65 9.52 -18.16
C GLN A 330 6.45 8.47 -17.40
N ILE A 331 5.92 7.96 -16.28
CA ILE A 331 6.60 6.96 -15.44
C ILE A 331 6.95 5.71 -16.26
N TYR A 332 5.96 5.16 -16.95
CA TYR A 332 6.14 3.91 -17.68
C TYR A 332 6.88 4.11 -19.02
N GLY A 333 6.78 5.30 -19.63
CA GLY A 333 7.59 5.69 -20.75
C GLY A 333 9.09 5.72 -20.41
N GLU A 334 9.45 6.35 -19.29
CA GLU A 334 10.83 6.38 -18.81
C GLU A 334 11.34 4.97 -18.46
N ARG A 335 10.54 4.16 -17.75
CA ARG A 335 10.91 2.78 -17.37
C ARG A 335 11.18 1.88 -18.56
N ASN A 336 10.41 2.04 -19.64
CA ASN A 336 10.52 1.23 -20.85
C ASN A 336 11.39 1.86 -21.92
N ALA A 337 12.11 2.96 -21.62
CA ALA A 337 12.93 3.75 -22.56
C ALA A 337 12.14 4.16 -23.82
N ARG A 338 10.84 4.43 -23.67
CA ARG A 338 9.92 4.87 -24.73
C ARG A 338 9.57 6.34 -24.57
N ARG A 339 9.73 7.10 -25.63
CA ARG A 339 9.30 8.50 -25.69
C ARG A 339 7.97 8.58 -26.42
N LEU A 340 6.87 8.55 -25.65
CA LEU A 340 5.52 8.73 -26.17
C LEU A 340 5.12 10.19 -25.99
N ALA A 341 4.52 10.79 -27.02
CA ALA A 341 4.09 12.19 -27.01
C ALA A 341 2.80 12.43 -26.21
N GLY A 342 1.98 11.35 -25.97
CA GLY A 342 0.72 11.44 -25.28
C GLY A 342 -0.26 10.36 -25.74
N PHE A 343 -1.54 10.61 -25.50
CA PHE A 343 -2.65 9.78 -25.98
C PHE A 343 -3.28 10.42 -27.22
N SER A 344 -3.70 9.61 -28.19
CA SER A 344 -4.55 10.10 -29.27
C SER A 344 -5.89 10.59 -28.69
N ARG A 345 -6.58 11.46 -29.43
CA ARG A 345 -7.88 11.98 -29.00
C ARG A 345 -8.89 10.87 -28.69
N ALA A 346 -8.94 9.85 -29.53
CA ALA A 346 -9.84 8.71 -29.34
C ALA A 346 -9.49 7.90 -28.07
N ALA A 347 -8.19 7.69 -27.79
CA ALA A 347 -7.72 7.04 -26.56
C ALA A 347 -8.07 7.87 -25.31
N ALA A 348 -7.82 9.17 -25.32
CA ALA A 348 -8.12 10.07 -24.20
C ALA A 348 -9.63 10.13 -23.89
N GLU A 349 -10.47 10.15 -24.92
CA GLU A 349 -11.92 10.11 -24.77
C GLU A 349 -12.41 8.77 -24.20
N ALA A 350 -11.80 7.64 -24.60
CA ALA A 350 -12.10 6.32 -24.07
C ALA A 350 -11.73 6.22 -22.60
N LEU A 351 -10.52 6.65 -22.21
CA LEU A 351 -10.08 6.70 -20.82
C LEU A 351 -11.02 7.54 -19.94
N SER A 352 -11.50 8.68 -20.43
CA SER A 352 -12.37 9.60 -19.68
C SER A 352 -13.81 9.07 -19.52
N ARG A 353 -14.28 8.22 -20.45
CA ARG A 353 -15.64 7.64 -20.42
C ARG A 353 -15.75 6.41 -19.55
N HIS A 354 -14.66 5.68 -19.36
CA HIS A 354 -14.65 4.43 -18.59
C HIS A 354 -14.98 4.67 -17.11
N GLU A 355 -15.67 3.73 -16.45
CA GLU A 355 -16.14 3.85 -15.06
C GLU A 355 -15.07 3.52 -14.02
N TRP A 356 -14.00 2.83 -14.40
CA TRP A 356 -12.87 2.47 -13.56
C TRP A 356 -13.25 1.75 -12.26
N PRO A 357 -13.86 0.56 -12.31
CA PRO A 357 -14.20 -0.21 -11.10
C PRO A 357 -12.99 -0.51 -10.21
N GLY A 358 -11.80 -0.71 -10.77
CA GLY A 358 -10.52 -0.83 -10.06
C GLY A 358 -9.82 0.50 -9.78
N ASN A 359 -10.51 1.64 -10.01
CA ASN A 359 -10.05 2.99 -9.72
C ASN A 359 -8.67 3.33 -10.34
N VAL A 360 -7.81 3.99 -9.58
CA VAL A 360 -6.48 4.44 -10.04
C VAL A 360 -5.55 3.26 -10.34
N ARG A 361 -5.70 2.14 -9.63
CA ARG A 361 -4.89 0.94 -9.89
C ARG A 361 -5.20 0.32 -11.26
N GLU A 362 -6.47 0.29 -11.65
CA GLU A 362 -6.87 -0.18 -12.98
C GLU A 362 -6.39 0.78 -14.07
N LEU A 363 -6.52 2.09 -13.87
CA LEU A 363 -6.00 3.10 -14.79
C LEU A 363 -4.47 2.97 -14.94
N GLU A 364 -3.74 2.83 -13.85
CA GLU A 364 -2.28 2.63 -13.83
C GLU A 364 -1.88 1.41 -14.68
N ASN A 365 -2.51 0.25 -14.43
CA ASN A 365 -2.24 -1.00 -15.16
C ASN A 365 -2.60 -0.86 -16.66
N THR A 366 -3.69 -0.17 -16.97
CA THR A 366 -4.13 0.09 -18.34
C THR A 366 -3.11 0.92 -19.09
N VAL A 367 -2.62 2.00 -18.49
CA VAL A 367 -1.60 2.86 -19.11
C VAL A 367 -0.27 2.13 -19.23
N GLU A 368 0.17 1.37 -18.21
CA GLU A 368 1.39 0.56 -18.29
C GLU A 368 1.34 -0.40 -19.48
N ARG A 369 0.24 -1.15 -19.61
CA ARG A 369 0.01 -2.06 -20.74
C ARG A 369 0.04 -1.34 -22.07
N ALA A 370 -0.64 -0.19 -22.16
CA ALA A 370 -0.70 0.59 -23.41
C ALA A 370 0.68 1.11 -23.80
N VAL A 371 1.50 1.57 -22.87
CA VAL A 371 2.90 1.98 -23.12
C VAL A 371 3.74 0.84 -23.67
N VAL A 372 3.58 -0.37 -23.15
CA VAL A 372 4.34 -1.55 -23.59
C VAL A 372 3.92 -1.99 -25.00
N LEU A 373 2.61 -1.99 -25.28
CA LEU A 373 2.03 -2.48 -26.56
C LEU A 373 2.05 -1.45 -27.68
N SER A 374 2.06 -0.16 -27.37
CA SER A 374 2.08 0.93 -28.36
C SER A 374 3.21 0.74 -29.36
N ARG A 375 2.95 0.96 -30.66
CA ARG A 375 3.94 0.87 -31.74
C ARG A 375 4.33 2.24 -32.31
N GLY A 376 3.54 3.28 -32.02
CA GLY A 376 3.71 4.64 -32.54
C GLY A 376 4.42 5.56 -31.55
N SER A 377 4.34 6.86 -31.85
CA SER A 377 4.81 7.96 -31.00
C SER A 377 3.76 8.42 -29.99
N SER A 378 2.51 7.91 -30.07
CA SER A 378 1.40 8.15 -29.15
C SER A 378 0.67 6.84 -28.85
N VAL A 379 -0.05 6.82 -27.74
CA VAL A 379 -0.95 5.69 -27.40
C VAL A 379 -2.23 5.85 -28.17
N GLU A 380 -2.53 4.86 -29.03
CA GLU A 380 -3.74 4.83 -29.84
C GLU A 380 -4.88 4.07 -29.13
N LEU A 381 -6.10 4.21 -29.64
CA LEU A 381 -7.27 3.54 -29.08
C LEU A 381 -7.09 2.01 -29.06
N ASP A 382 -6.45 1.45 -30.09
CA ASP A 382 -6.21 0.01 -30.23
C ASP A 382 -5.20 -0.55 -29.24
N ASP A 383 -4.37 0.31 -28.63
CA ASP A 383 -3.42 -0.07 -27.58
C ASP A 383 -4.12 -0.26 -26.22
N LEU A 384 -5.34 0.27 -26.08
CA LEU A 384 -6.14 0.15 -24.86
C LEU A 384 -6.87 -1.21 -24.79
N PRO A 385 -7.17 -1.73 -23.59
CA PRO A 385 -7.97 -2.94 -23.41
C PRO A 385 -9.38 -2.80 -24.03
N PRO A 386 -9.98 -3.91 -24.52
CA PRO A 386 -11.31 -3.88 -25.13
C PRO A 386 -12.39 -3.26 -24.23
N GLU A 387 -12.31 -3.50 -22.92
CA GLU A 387 -13.25 -3.00 -21.92
C GLU A 387 -13.23 -1.48 -21.86
N VAL A 388 -12.05 -0.87 -21.98
CA VAL A 388 -11.87 0.58 -21.99
C VAL A 388 -12.28 1.18 -23.32
N ARG A 389 -11.99 0.49 -24.45
CA ARG A 389 -12.37 0.93 -25.81
C ARG A 389 -13.89 1.02 -25.98
N SER A 390 -14.63 0.05 -25.45
CA SER A 390 -16.09 -0.02 -25.55
C SER A 390 -16.82 0.99 -24.63
N GLY A 391 -16.10 1.77 -23.86
CA GLY A 391 -16.66 2.82 -23.00
C GLY A 391 -17.42 2.32 -21.78
N GLY A 392 -17.09 1.13 -21.28
CA GLY A 392 -17.68 0.61 -20.04
C GLY A 392 -19.14 0.17 -20.12
N ALA A 393 -19.70 0.06 -21.33
CA ALA A 393 -21.05 -0.51 -21.51
C ALA A 393 -21.05 -2.05 -21.47
N GLY A 394 -20.11 -2.68 -20.75
CA GLY A 394 -19.95 -4.12 -20.79
C GLY A 394 -19.13 -4.76 -19.67
N GLY A 395 -19.07 -4.15 -18.50
CA GLY A 395 -18.46 -4.74 -17.31
C GLY A 395 -19.47 -5.02 -16.19
N GLY A 396 -20.73 -5.19 -16.53
CA GLY A 396 -21.68 -5.88 -15.67
C GLY A 396 -21.49 -7.38 -15.87
N ASP A 397 -21.33 -8.10 -14.78
CA ASP A 397 -21.44 -9.55 -14.70
C ASP A 397 -22.24 -10.09 -15.91
N ASP A 398 -21.64 -10.98 -16.71
CA ASP A 398 -22.26 -11.62 -17.90
C ASP A 398 -23.62 -12.28 -17.57
N ARG A 399 -24.11 -12.08 -16.36
CA ARG A 399 -25.32 -12.61 -15.74
C ARG A 399 -26.45 -11.60 -15.56
N SER A 400 -26.27 -10.29 -15.86
CA SER A 400 -27.33 -9.29 -15.70
C SER A 400 -27.52 -8.42 -16.94
N LEU A 401 -28.76 -8.36 -17.47
CA LEU A 401 -29.18 -7.45 -18.52
C LEU A 401 -30.05 -6.35 -17.91
N THR A 402 -29.67 -5.09 -18.12
CA THR A 402 -30.44 -3.93 -17.66
C THR A 402 -31.17 -3.29 -18.82
N PHE A 403 -32.45 -2.95 -18.64
CA PHE A 403 -33.30 -2.33 -19.61
C PHE A 403 -33.88 -1.02 -19.08
N ALA A 404 -34.00 0.00 -19.94
CA ALA A 404 -34.68 1.23 -19.56
C ALA A 404 -36.20 0.98 -19.44
N VAL A 405 -36.84 1.68 -18.51
CA VAL A 405 -38.32 1.63 -18.40
C VAL A 405 -38.93 2.17 -19.69
N GLY A 406 -39.83 1.39 -20.35
CA GLY A 406 -40.40 1.71 -21.62
C GLY A 406 -39.74 1.00 -22.82
N THR A 407 -38.71 0.19 -22.64
CA THR A 407 -38.13 -0.65 -23.69
C THR A 407 -39.18 -1.65 -24.20
N PRO A 408 -39.44 -1.78 -25.52
CA PRO A 408 -40.39 -2.74 -26.05
C PRO A 408 -40.06 -4.18 -25.65
N LEU A 409 -41.08 -4.96 -25.25
CA LEU A 409 -40.89 -6.33 -24.74
C LEU A 409 -40.16 -7.22 -25.77
N GLY A 410 -40.45 -7.08 -27.06
CA GLY A 410 -39.77 -7.83 -28.13
C GLY A 410 -38.26 -7.55 -28.22
N GLU A 411 -37.84 -6.35 -27.87
CA GLU A 411 -36.42 -6.01 -27.82
C GLU A 411 -35.74 -6.58 -26.56
N ILE A 412 -36.45 -6.57 -25.43
CA ILE A 412 -35.99 -7.21 -24.20
C ILE A 412 -35.82 -8.72 -24.42
N GLU A 413 -36.83 -9.37 -24.97
CA GLU A 413 -36.82 -10.80 -25.30
C GLU A 413 -35.65 -11.18 -26.20
N ARG A 414 -35.41 -10.39 -27.25
CA ARG A 414 -34.31 -10.59 -28.17
C ARG A 414 -32.97 -10.54 -27.49
N ARG A 415 -32.70 -9.49 -26.72
CA ARG A 415 -31.43 -9.31 -26.00
C ARG A 415 -31.19 -10.41 -24.96
N VAL A 416 -32.23 -10.84 -24.25
CA VAL A 416 -32.15 -11.95 -23.30
C VAL A 416 -31.82 -13.26 -24.00
N ILE A 417 -32.46 -13.57 -25.14
CA ILE A 417 -32.16 -14.77 -25.91
C ILE A 417 -30.72 -14.76 -26.43
N HIS A 418 -30.25 -13.65 -27.00
CA HIS A 418 -28.85 -13.53 -27.48
C HIS A 418 -27.80 -13.68 -26.39
N ALA A 419 -27.98 -13.00 -25.27
CA ALA A 419 -27.05 -13.09 -24.14
C ALA A 419 -27.01 -14.51 -23.56
N THR A 420 -28.18 -15.14 -23.39
CA THR A 420 -28.24 -16.51 -22.89
C THR A 420 -27.66 -17.52 -23.90
N LEU A 421 -27.87 -17.32 -25.21
CA LEU A 421 -27.30 -18.16 -26.26
C LEU A 421 -25.77 -18.06 -26.29
N SER A 422 -25.23 -16.85 -26.15
CA SER A 422 -23.79 -16.64 -26.02
C SER A 422 -23.23 -17.29 -24.77
N HIS A 423 -23.92 -17.20 -23.64
CA HIS A 423 -23.52 -17.81 -22.38
C HIS A 423 -23.47 -19.36 -22.43
N VAL A 424 -24.37 -20.00 -23.18
CA VAL A 424 -24.42 -21.46 -23.34
C VAL A 424 -23.66 -21.97 -24.59
N GLY A 425 -22.79 -21.13 -25.17
CA GLY A 425 -21.97 -21.53 -26.33
C GLY A 425 -22.75 -21.87 -27.60
N GLY A 426 -23.96 -21.30 -27.78
CA GLY A 426 -24.81 -21.50 -28.94
C GLY A 426 -25.79 -22.69 -28.84
N ASP A 427 -25.85 -23.38 -27.71
CA ASP A 427 -26.80 -24.48 -27.49
C ASP A 427 -28.22 -23.95 -27.30
N LYS A 428 -29.07 -24.08 -28.34
CA LYS A 428 -30.44 -23.58 -28.35
C LYS A 428 -31.37 -24.36 -27.43
N ARG A 429 -31.08 -25.63 -27.14
CA ARG A 429 -31.91 -26.44 -26.22
C ARG A 429 -31.65 -26.03 -24.79
N LEU A 430 -30.39 -25.89 -24.42
CA LEU A 430 -29.98 -25.42 -23.09
C LEU A 430 -30.44 -23.98 -22.86
N CYS A 431 -30.34 -23.11 -23.86
CA CYS A 431 -30.86 -21.75 -23.82
C CYS A 431 -32.38 -21.71 -23.55
N ALA A 432 -33.16 -22.56 -24.25
CA ALA A 432 -34.61 -22.66 -24.06
C ALA A 432 -34.97 -23.13 -22.64
N GLN A 433 -34.23 -24.10 -22.13
CA GLN A 433 -34.42 -24.62 -20.76
C GLN A 433 -34.12 -23.58 -19.68
N LEU A 434 -33.03 -22.81 -19.83
CA LEU A 434 -32.67 -21.74 -18.89
C LEU A 434 -33.68 -20.58 -18.89
N LEU A 435 -34.21 -20.22 -20.06
CA LEU A 435 -35.20 -19.15 -20.20
C LEU A 435 -36.65 -19.58 -19.92
N GLY A 436 -36.91 -20.88 -19.70
CA GLY A 436 -38.25 -21.42 -19.48
C GLY A 436 -39.19 -21.29 -20.67
N ILE A 437 -38.66 -21.22 -21.91
CA ILE A 437 -39.42 -21.07 -23.14
C ILE A 437 -39.23 -22.28 -24.07
N ALA A 438 -40.17 -22.46 -25.03
CA ALA A 438 -40.06 -23.55 -26.01
C ALA A 438 -38.90 -23.30 -26.97
N THR A 439 -38.14 -24.35 -27.31
CA THR A 439 -37.02 -24.29 -28.26
C THR A 439 -37.47 -23.68 -29.63
N ARG A 440 -38.73 -23.97 -30.05
CA ARG A 440 -39.35 -23.39 -31.24
C ARG A 440 -39.38 -21.85 -31.18
N THR A 441 -39.60 -21.26 -30.01
CA THR A 441 -39.63 -19.79 -29.82
C THR A 441 -38.26 -19.19 -30.12
N ILE A 442 -37.17 -19.82 -29.71
CA ILE A 442 -35.81 -19.37 -29.99
C ILE A 442 -35.53 -19.45 -31.50
N TYR A 443 -35.89 -20.55 -32.18
CA TYR A 443 -35.68 -20.65 -33.60
C TYR A 443 -36.49 -19.58 -34.36
N ARG A 444 -37.76 -19.37 -34.00
CA ARG A 444 -38.61 -18.34 -34.61
C ARG A 444 -38.00 -16.96 -34.48
N ARG A 445 -37.54 -16.58 -33.29
CA ARG A 445 -36.95 -15.24 -33.04
C ARG A 445 -35.64 -15.00 -33.79
N LEU A 446 -34.79 -16.02 -33.91
CA LEU A 446 -33.54 -15.96 -34.67
C LEU A 446 -33.80 -15.90 -36.19
N GLU A 447 -34.91 -16.46 -36.66
CA GLU A 447 -35.30 -16.45 -38.07
C GLU A 447 -35.98 -15.12 -38.47
N GLU A 448 -36.80 -14.54 -37.59
CA GLU A 448 -37.34 -13.17 -37.72
C GLU A 448 -36.20 -12.14 -37.88
N GLU A 449 -35.12 -12.32 -37.16
CA GLU A 449 -33.95 -11.45 -37.23
C GLU A 449 -33.17 -11.59 -38.56
N ARG A 450 -33.11 -12.81 -39.08
CA ARG A 450 -32.40 -13.12 -40.35
C ARG A 450 -33.19 -12.68 -41.57
N THR A 451 -34.55 -12.63 -41.50
CA THR A 451 -35.42 -12.32 -42.63
C THR A 451 -35.98 -10.89 -42.59
N GLY A 452 -35.86 -10.17 -41.46
CA GLY A 452 -36.36 -8.79 -41.32
C GLY A 452 -37.90 -8.64 -41.42
N LEU A 453 -38.67 -9.74 -41.44
CA LEU A 453 -40.13 -9.76 -41.55
C LEU A 453 -40.74 -10.41 -40.30
N PRO A 454 -41.80 -9.81 -39.69
CA PRO A 454 -42.52 -10.47 -38.61
C PRO A 454 -43.23 -11.70 -39.15
N ALA A 455 -43.06 -12.86 -38.50
CA ALA A 455 -43.77 -14.07 -38.86
C ALA A 455 -45.27 -13.84 -38.72
N THR A 456 -45.99 -13.96 -39.81
CA THR A 456 -47.45 -13.93 -39.86
C THR A 456 -48.03 -15.00 -38.92
N ALA A 457 -48.92 -14.57 -38.03
CA ALA A 457 -49.75 -15.47 -37.24
C ALA A 457 -50.52 -16.41 -38.19
N GLY A 458 -50.15 -17.66 -38.17
CA GLY A 458 -50.75 -18.72 -38.97
C GLY A 458 -51.24 -19.87 -38.10
N GLN A 459 -52.56 -19.92 -38.00
CA GLN A 459 -53.43 -21.08 -37.77
C GLN A 459 -53.39 -21.79 -36.42
N GLU A 460 -54.43 -21.46 -35.66
CA GLU A 460 -55.13 -22.42 -34.78
C GLU A 460 -55.56 -23.63 -35.62
N ASP A 461 -55.11 -24.79 -35.25
CA ASP A 461 -55.79 -26.05 -35.62
C ASP A 461 -56.43 -26.62 -34.37
N ALA A 462 -57.77 -26.49 -34.40
CA ALA A 462 -58.68 -27.26 -33.62
C ALA A 462 -58.76 -28.69 -34.22
N GLY A 463 -58.86 -29.70 -33.41
CA GLY A 463 -59.45 -30.94 -33.86
C GLY A 463 -58.80 -32.22 -33.36
N GLY A 464 -59.57 -32.99 -32.62
CA GLY A 464 -59.55 -34.44 -32.56
C GLY A 464 -58.87 -35.01 -31.29
N GLU A 465 -59.52 -35.65 -30.51
CA GLU A 465 -60.66 -36.57 -30.37
C GLU A 465 -60.32 -37.44 -29.17
N ILE A 466 -61.26 -37.52 -28.32
CA ILE A 466 -61.65 -38.45 -27.30
C ILE A 466 -61.17 -39.89 -27.58
N ASP A 467 -60.52 -40.56 -26.61
CA ASP A 467 -60.81 -41.97 -26.35
C ASP A 467 -60.92 -42.22 -24.84
N ASP A 468 -61.99 -42.93 -24.54
CA ASP A 468 -62.60 -43.23 -23.30
C ASP A 468 -62.05 -44.56 -22.79
N GLY A 469 -61.80 -44.71 -21.53
CA GLY A 469 -61.33 -46.00 -21.06
C GLY A 469 -61.14 -46.16 -19.52
N ARG A 470 -62.24 -46.11 -18.79
CA ARG A 470 -62.54 -46.96 -17.60
C ARG A 470 -61.72 -46.79 -16.32
N ALA A 471 -62.43 -46.27 -15.31
CA ALA A 471 -62.22 -46.53 -13.88
C ALA A 471 -62.39 -48.02 -13.51
N PRO A 472 -62.01 -48.53 -12.31
CA PRO A 472 -62.87 -48.31 -11.14
C PRO A 472 -62.21 -48.19 -9.76
N ARG A 473 -62.91 -47.44 -8.89
CA ARG A 473 -63.33 -47.71 -7.49
C ARG A 473 -62.35 -48.16 -6.40
N GLY A 474 -62.53 -47.53 -5.28
CA GLY A 474 -62.36 -47.98 -3.89
C GLY A 474 -61.87 -46.84 -3.02
N GLU A 475 -62.78 -46.13 -2.34
CA GLU A 475 -63.16 -46.22 -0.90
C GLU A 475 -61.95 -46.02 0.03
N GLU A 476 -61.91 -45.23 1.05
CA GLU A 476 -62.86 -44.67 1.98
C GLU A 476 -62.14 -43.83 3.06
N ALA A 477 -62.78 -42.84 3.58
CA ALA A 477 -62.87 -42.37 4.94
C ALA A 477 -61.73 -41.46 5.47
N ALA A 478 -62.06 -40.26 5.70
CA ALA A 478 -62.77 -39.58 6.79
C ALA A 478 -61.88 -38.80 7.79
N ARG A 479 -62.28 -37.53 7.96
CA ARG A 479 -62.25 -36.75 9.24
C ARG A 479 -60.87 -36.28 9.72
N THR A 480 -60.61 -35.02 10.13
CA THR A 480 -61.43 -33.95 10.73
C THR A 480 -60.57 -32.68 10.88
N ALA A 481 -61.16 -31.54 10.62
CA ALA A 481 -61.23 -30.33 11.44
C ALA A 481 -59.96 -29.63 11.96
N GLY A 482 -59.93 -28.33 11.73
CA GLY A 482 -59.51 -27.37 12.74
C GLY A 482 -58.73 -26.18 12.26
N SER A 483 -59.36 -25.15 11.74
CA SER A 483 -59.42 -23.73 12.19
C SER A 483 -58.13 -23.07 12.66
N GLY A 484 -57.88 -21.89 12.10
CA GLY A 484 -57.19 -20.84 12.81
C GLY A 484 -56.37 -19.87 11.98
N VAL A 485 -57.05 -18.90 11.36
CA VAL A 485 -56.44 -17.62 10.97
C VAL A 485 -56.38 -16.73 12.22
N PRO A 486 -55.39 -15.93 12.43
CA PRO A 486 -55.69 -14.55 12.80
C PRO A 486 -54.95 -13.50 11.94
N ASN A 487 -55.80 -12.66 11.47
CA ASN A 487 -55.64 -11.29 11.00
C ASN A 487 -54.99 -10.40 12.08
N TRP A 488 -54.02 -9.58 11.69
CA TRP A 488 -53.66 -8.38 12.44
C TRP A 488 -53.64 -7.19 11.51
N GLN A 489 -54.72 -6.43 11.58
CA GLN A 489 -54.79 -5.01 11.21
C GLN A 489 -54.37 -4.18 12.44
N GLY A 490 -53.58 -3.14 12.15
CA GLY A 490 -53.77 -1.79 12.71
C GLY A 490 -53.07 -1.48 14.03
N ALA A 491 -52.17 -0.51 13.97
CA ALA A 491 -52.39 0.79 14.62
C ALA A 491 -51.14 1.67 14.46
N ALA A 492 -51.42 2.80 13.86
CA ALA A 492 -50.60 4.00 13.88
C ALA A 492 -50.73 4.72 15.22
N VAL A 493 -49.87 5.75 15.38
CA VAL A 493 -50.09 7.01 16.19
C VAL A 493 -49.10 7.22 17.34
N VAL A 494 -48.21 8.12 17.10
CA VAL A 494 -48.02 9.52 17.60
C VAL A 494 -47.13 9.71 18.82
N GLU A 495 -46.04 10.43 18.55
CA GLU A 495 -45.55 11.70 19.11
C GLU A 495 -45.06 11.85 20.55
N ARG A 496 -43.92 12.54 20.61
CA ARG A 496 -43.40 13.53 21.60
C ARG A 496 -42.76 13.02 22.91
N SER A 497 -41.51 13.19 23.02
CA SER A 497 -40.83 14.28 23.74
C SER A 497 -39.32 14.24 23.45
#